data_9415cada1f2c4e250b2e11579bd23580
#
_entry.id   9415cada1f2c4e250b2e11579bd23580
#
_cell.length_a   1.000
_cell.length_b   1.000
_cell.length_c   1.000
_cell.angle_alpha   90.00
_cell.angle_beta   90.00
_cell.angle_gamma   90.00
#
_symmetry.space_group_name_H-M   'P 1'
#
loop_
_entity.id
_entity.type
_entity.pdbx_description
1 polymer ?
#
loop_
_entity_poly.entity_id
_entity_poly.type
_entity_poly.pdbx_seq_one_letter_code
_entity_poly.pdbx_strand_id
1 'polypeptide(L)'
;MKFKTLALSVAFFFATGINAELATEANSINFRKTSGAEQNLADAKDAKFQHARFKSSDTAASGTNPNSSQKATLIDEAKNFYRVDELLFRSAQLDESYAAKLHELGIKSIVNLRHFSRGGDKRAFGDQFWLANKPLRSWEIKPAQIADVLRTIRERQKEGAVLVHCYHGADRTGLVVAMYRVIYQGWSLDAARSEMIDGGYGFHSMWQDIAGFLTPQNEALVRAELGI
;
A
#
# COMPACT_ATOMS: atom_id res chain seq x y z
N MET A 1 27.10 22.91 59.09
CA MET A 1 26.20 22.57 60.22
C MET A 1 25.00 21.81 59.71
N LYS A 2 24.85 20.57 60.24
CA LYS A 2 23.66 19.71 60.35
C LYS A 2 22.99 19.22 59.03
N PHE A 3 23.37 18.03 58.63
CA PHE A 3 22.61 17.04 57.86
C PHE A 3 21.29 16.71 58.56
N LYS A 4 20.19 16.57 57.82
CA LYS A 4 19.02 15.80 58.22
C LYS A 4 18.69 14.78 57.13
N THR A 5 19.06 13.57 57.41
CA THR A 5 18.64 12.34 56.75
C THR A 5 17.16 12.10 57.06
N LEU A 6 16.33 11.83 56.09
CA LEU A 6 15.01 11.26 56.30
C LEU A 6 14.88 9.97 55.52
N ALA A 7 14.93 8.87 56.26
CA ALA A 7 14.63 7.54 55.78
C ALA A 7 13.11 7.33 55.70
N LEU A 8 12.60 6.80 54.63
CA LEU A 8 11.22 6.36 54.51
C LEU A 8 11.18 4.86 54.22
N SER A 9 10.57 4.17 55.15
CA SER A 9 10.44 2.71 55.24
C SER A 9 9.54 2.15 54.14
N VAL A 10 9.99 1.01 53.56
CA VAL A 10 9.20 0.14 52.72
C VAL A 10 8.41 -0.81 53.62
N ALA A 11 7.10 -0.80 53.53
CA ALA A 11 6.24 -1.80 54.19
C ALA A 11 5.84 -2.86 53.16
N PHE A 12 6.33 -4.07 53.36
CA PHE A 12 5.88 -5.30 52.70
C PHE A 12 4.55 -5.74 53.33
N PHE A 13 3.50 -5.89 52.54
CA PHE A 13 2.33 -6.66 52.91
C PHE A 13 2.31 -7.97 52.11
N PHE A 14 2.56 -9.07 52.81
CA PHE A 14 2.19 -10.40 52.40
C PHE A 14 0.73 -10.63 52.81
N ALA A 15 -0.08 -11.07 51.89
CA ALA A 15 -1.36 -11.69 52.21
C ALA A 15 -1.51 -12.96 51.39
N THR A 16 -1.58 -14.01 52.14
CA THR A 16 -1.72 -15.43 51.86
C THR A 16 -3.03 -15.79 51.17
N GLY A 17 -2.93 -16.74 50.27
CA GLY A 17 -3.76 -17.68 49.61
C GLY A 17 -5.16 -17.99 50.11
N ILE A 18 -6.00 -18.33 49.16
CA ILE A 18 -7.08 -19.33 49.31
C ILE A 18 -7.22 -20.04 47.94
N ASN A 19 -7.08 -21.38 48.02
CA ASN A 19 -7.47 -22.34 47.00
C ASN A 19 -9.00 -22.34 46.84
N ALA A 20 -9.48 -22.47 45.61
CA ALA A 20 -10.76 -23.11 45.39
C ALA A 20 -10.68 -23.93 44.10
N GLU A 21 -10.82 -25.19 44.34
CA GLU A 21 -10.91 -26.34 43.45
C GLU A 21 -12.27 -26.40 42.73
N LEU A 22 -12.27 -27.10 41.58
CA LEU A 22 -13.37 -27.84 40.97
C LEU A 22 -14.46 -27.09 40.18
N ALA A 23 -14.44 -27.30 38.84
CA ALA A 23 -15.49 -28.10 38.19
C ALA A 23 -15.12 -28.41 36.75
N THR A 24 -14.78 -29.66 36.51
CA THR A 24 -14.79 -30.35 35.23
C THR A 24 -16.24 -30.55 34.78
N GLU A 25 -16.62 -30.06 33.64
CA GLU A 25 -17.73 -30.62 32.84
C GLU A 25 -17.29 -30.76 31.39
N ALA A 26 -17.04 -32.02 31.06
CA ALA A 26 -16.90 -32.51 29.71
C ALA A 26 -18.26 -32.51 29.03
N ASN A 27 -18.42 -31.74 27.99
CA ASN A 27 -19.57 -31.85 27.08
C ASN A 27 -19.10 -32.50 25.77
N SER A 28 -19.24 -33.82 25.76
CA SER A 28 -19.07 -34.67 24.59
C SER A 28 -20.21 -34.45 23.61
N ILE A 29 -19.94 -33.76 22.49
CA ILE A 29 -20.88 -33.72 21.37
C ILE A 29 -20.51 -34.81 20.39
N ASN A 30 -21.42 -35.77 20.25
CA ASN A 30 -21.46 -36.89 19.34
C ASN A 30 -21.16 -36.48 17.88
N PHE A 31 -20.07 -37.02 17.34
CA PHE A 31 -19.82 -37.09 15.91
C PHE A 31 -20.62 -38.23 15.29
N ARG A 32 -21.78 -37.94 14.74
CA ARG A 32 -22.48 -38.88 13.88
C ARG A 32 -21.82 -38.88 12.50
N LYS A 33 -21.16 -39.97 12.23
CA LYS A 33 -20.66 -40.39 10.92
C LYS A 33 -21.89 -40.72 10.04
N THR A 34 -22.17 -39.90 9.02
CA THR A 34 -23.04 -40.27 7.92
C THR A 34 -22.21 -40.63 6.70
N SER A 35 -22.12 -41.91 6.45
CA SER A 35 -21.72 -42.51 5.16
C SER A 35 -22.77 -42.21 4.10
N GLY A 36 -22.38 -41.59 2.99
CA GLY A 36 -23.30 -41.35 1.87
C GLY A 36 -22.71 -40.46 0.78
N ALA A 37 -21.63 -40.89 0.14
CA ALA A 37 -21.15 -40.23 -1.09
C ALA A 37 -20.31 -41.17 -1.93
N GLU A 38 -20.84 -42.35 -2.20
CA GLU A 38 -20.39 -43.22 -3.29
C GLU A 38 -21.60 -43.58 -4.13
N GLN A 39 -21.99 -42.71 -5.04
CA GLN A 39 -22.84 -42.96 -6.22
C GLN A 39 -23.08 -41.63 -6.90
N ASN A 40 -22.23 -41.26 -7.84
CA ASN A 40 -22.51 -40.42 -9.01
C ASN A 40 -21.21 -40.11 -9.77
N LEU A 41 -20.53 -41.19 -10.20
CA LEU A 41 -19.42 -41.09 -11.13
C LEU A 41 -19.71 -41.95 -12.38
N ALA A 42 -20.86 -41.80 -12.99
CA ALA A 42 -21.20 -42.54 -14.21
C ALA A 42 -22.28 -41.88 -15.09
N ASP A 43 -22.30 -40.54 -15.23
CA ASP A 43 -23.17 -39.90 -16.23
C ASP A 43 -22.64 -38.52 -16.69
N ALA A 44 -21.36 -38.51 -17.14
CA ALA A 44 -20.79 -37.32 -17.78
C ALA A 44 -19.91 -37.70 -18.98
N LYS A 45 -20.39 -38.63 -19.82
CA LYS A 45 -19.84 -38.85 -21.15
C LYS A 45 -21.01 -38.82 -22.12
N ASP A 46 -21.33 -37.63 -22.63
CA ASP A 46 -21.93 -37.36 -23.93
C ASP A 46 -22.49 -35.94 -23.98
N ALA A 47 -21.58 -34.96 -24.02
CA ALA A 47 -21.90 -33.63 -24.51
C ALA A 47 -20.95 -33.34 -25.68
N LYS A 48 -21.39 -33.70 -26.87
CA LYS A 48 -20.78 -33.29 -28.13
C LYS A 48 -20.72 -31.78 -28.18
N PHE A 49 -19.49 -31.27 -28.12
CA PHE A 49 -19.19 -29.86 -28.34
C PHE A 49 -19.41 -29.55 -29.82
N GLN A 50 -20.57 -29.03 -30.20
CA GLN A 50 -20.81 -28.45 -31.50
C GLN A 50 -20.04 -27.15 -31.62
N HIS A 51 -19.04 -27.17 -32.49
CA HIS A 51 -18.34 -25.96 -32.96
C HIS A 51 -19.31 -25.05 -33.68
N ALA A 52 -19.85 -24.05 -32.97
CA ALA A 52 -20.43 -22.90 -33.62
C ALA A 52 -19.28 -22.01 -34.12
N ARG A 53 -19.07 -22.02 -35.42
CA ARG A 53 -18.21 -21.06 -36.12
C ARG A 53 -18.81 -19.68 -35.97
N PHE A 54 -18.35 -18.91 -34.98
CA PHE A 54 -18.62 -17.49 -34.91
C PHE A 54 -17.67 -16.79 -35.87
N LYS A 55 -18.21 -16.27 -36.96
CA LYS A 55 -17.47 -15.38 -37.88
C LYS A 55 -17.17 -14.12 -37.10
N SER A 56 -15.90 -13.90 -36.82
CA SER A 56 -15.37 -12.65 -36.32
C SER A 56 -15.53 -11.58 -37.42
N SER A 57 -16.40 -10.63 -37.21
CA SER A 57 -16.31 -9.31 -37.84
C SER A 57 -15.49 -8.45 -36.89
N ASP A 58 -14.21 -8.37 -37.18
CA ASP A 58 -13.25 -7.55 -36.47
C ASP A 58 -13.58 -6.09 -36.70
N THR A 59 -13.93 -5.40 -35.64
CA THR A 59 -13.56 -4.00 -35.43
C THR A 59 -13.44 -3.78 -33.92
N ALA A 60 -12.43 -4.40 -33.29
CA ALA A 60 -11.96 -3.98 -32.00
C ALA A 60 -11.19 -2.67 -32.22
N ALA A 61 -11.85 -1.56 -31.99
CA ALA A 61 -11.16 -0.30 -31.77
C ALA A 61 -10.26 -0.48 -30.54
N SER A 62 -8.99 -0.76 -30.74
CA SER A 62 -7.94 -0.69 -29.76
C SER A 62 -7.84 0.76 -29.30
N GLY A 63 -8.66 1.12 -28.34
CA GLY A 63 -8.52 2.34 -27.57
C GLY A 63 -7.28 2.24 -26.69
N THR A 64 -6.10 2.31 -27.29
CA THR A 64 -4.86 2.57 -26.56
C THR A 64 -5.00 3.95 -25.98
N ASN A 65 -5.24 4.01 -24.66
CA ASN A 65 -5.17 5.26 -23.93
C ASN A 65 -3.76 5.84 -24.15
N PRO A 66 -3.60 6.97 -24.82
CA PRO A 66 -2.28 7.51 -25.19
C PRO A 66 -1.41 7.84 -23.97
N ASN A 67 -1.97 7.80 -22.77
CA ASN A 67 -1.29 8.07 -21.51
C ASN A 67 -0.71 6.79 -20.84
N SER A 68 -0.99 5.59 -21.38
CA SER A 68 -0.65 4.32 -20.74
C SER A 68 0.83 3.88 -20.87
N SER A 69 1.70 4.73 -21.41
CA SER A 69 3.12 4.40 -21.61
C SER A 69 4.10 5.53 -21.27
N GLN A 70 3.63 6.67 -20.79
CA GLN A 70 4.52 7.77 -20.47
C GLN A 70 5.13 7.58 -19.07
N LYS A 71 6.41 7.20 -19.05
CA LYS A 71 7.20 7.11 -17.80
C LYS A 71 7.29 8.47 -17.11
N ALA A 72 7.55 8.45 -15.82
CA ALA A 72 7.76 9.67 -15.06
C ALA A 72 8.97 10.46 -15.58
N THR A 73 8.85 11.79 -15.62
CA THR A 73 9.88 12.71 -16.12
C THR A 73 10.81 13.12 -14.99
N LEU A 74 12.11 12.98 -15.19
CA LEU A 74 13.15 13.35 -14.22
C LEU A 74 13.16 14.86 -13.96
N ILE A 75 13.24 15.24 -12.67
CA ILE A 75 13.43 16.62 -12.20
C ILE A 75 14.78 16.75 -11.52
N ASP A 76 15.13 15.82 -10.62
CA ASP A 76 16.39 15.81 -9.90
C ASP A 76 16.81 14.36 -9.55
N GLU A 77 17.89 13.89 -10.14
CA GLU A 77 18.41 12.54 -9.97
C GLU A 77 18.90 12.30 -8.53
N ALA A 78 19.55 13.28 -7.91
CA ALA A 78 20.11 13.15 -6.56
C ALA A 78 19.06 12.90 -5.49
N LYS A 79 17.80 13.30 -5.75
CA LYS A 79 16.66 13.12 -4.85
C LYS A 79 15.63 12.13 -5.40
N ASN A 80 15.96 11.39 -6.47
CA ASN A 80 15.00 10.47 -7.10
C ASN A 80 13.66 11.17 -7.35
N PHE A 81 13.73 12.44 -7.78
CA PHE A 81 12.59 13.34 -7.89
C PHE A 81 12.09 13.40 -9.33
N TYR A 82 10.85 12.98 -9.52
CA TYR A 82 10.22 12.87 -10.85
C TYR A 82 8.80 13.43 -10.82
N ARG A 83 8.35 13.89 -11.98
CA ARG A 83 6.95 14.15 -12.28
C ARG A 83 6.31 12.87 -12.84
N VAL A 84 5.32 12.30 -12.16
CA VAL A 84 4.54 11.14 -12.62
C VAL A 84 3.51 11.57 -13.66
N ASP A 85 2.76 12.62 -13.34
CA ASP A 85 1.83 13.34 -14.20
C ASP A 85 1.72 14.81 -13.76
N GLU A 86 0.73 15.54 -14.26
CA GLU A 86 0.55 16.96 -13.95
C GLU A 86 0.29 17.23 -12.47
N LEU A 87 -0.34 16.28 -11.76
CA LEU A 87 -0.79 16.44 -10.37
C LEU A 87 -0.11 15.48 -9.39
N LEU A 88 0.78 14.59 -9.87
CA LEU A 88 1.50 13.66 -9.00
C LEU A 88 3.01 13.72 -9.25
N PHE A 89 3.74 13.85 -8.16
CA PHE A 89 5.19 13.82 -8.12
C PHE A 89 5.66 12.73 -7.15
N ARG A 90 6.86 12.21 -7.38
CA ARG A 90 7.50 11.22 -6.51
C ARG A 90 8.94 11.63 -6.18
N SER A 91 9.43 11.33 -4.97
CA SER A 91 10.82 11.60 -4.60
C SER A 91 11.34 10.70 -3.47
N ALA A 92 12.65 10.82 -3.19
CA ALA A 92 13.23 10.52 -1.89
C ALA A 92 12.80 11.58 -0.86
N GLN A 93 13.21 11.41 0.40
CA GLN A 93 13.03 12.45 1.42
C GLN A 93 13.75 13.74 0.98
N LEU A 94 12.98 14.80 0.83
CA LEU A 94 13.50 16.15 0.56
C LEU A 94 13.78 16.89 1.87
N ASP A 95 14.58 17.94 1.77
CA ASP A 95 14.88 18.88 2.84
C ASP A 95 14.34 20.27 2.49
N GLU A 96 14.55 21.24 3.38
CA GLU A 96 14.03 22.61 3.27
C GLU A 96 14.48 23.36 2.03
N SER A 97 15.64 23.01 1.44
CA SER A 97 16.15 23.66 0.23
C SER A 97 15.24 23.47 -1.00
N TYR A 98 14.37 22.45 -0.97
CA TYR A 98 13.41 22.15 -2.03
C TYR A 98 12.11 22.96 -1.94
N ALA A 99 11.85 23.69 -0.85
CA ALA A 99 10.56 24.38 -0.67
C ALA A 99 10.18 25.27 -1.86
N ALA A 100 11.11 26.11 -2.33
CA ALA A 100 10.87 26.98 -3.48
C ALA A 100 10.53 26.19 -4.76
N LYS A 101 11.25 25.08 -5.00
CA LYS A 101 11.02 24.20 -6.16
C LYS A 101 9.66 23.50 -6.10
N LEU A 102 9.24 23.07 -4.92
CA LEU A 102 7.93 22.46 -4.73
C LEU A 102 6.79 23.46 -5.00
N HIS A 103 6.94 24.71 -4.55
CA HIS A 103 5.99 25.78 -4.87
C HIS A 103 5.94 26.11 -6.37
N GLU A 104 7.09 26.20 -7.04
CA GLU A 104 7.19 26.42 -8.50
C GLU A 104 6.43 25.33 -9.28
N LEU A 105 6.50 24.08 -8.83
CA LEU A 105 5.83 22.94 -9.43
C LEU A 105 4.35 22.83 -9.08
N GLY A 106 3.81 23.78 -8.30
CA GLY A 106 2.41 23.78 -7.89
C GLY A 106 2.06 22.71 -6.83
N ILE A 107 3.05 22.11 -6.19
CA ILE A 107 2.83 21.12 -5.14
C ILE A 107 2.23 21.83 -3.93
N LYS A 108 1.11 21.30 -3.44
CA LYS A 108 0.38 21.81 -2.27
C LYS A 108 0.39 20.83 -1.11
N SER A 109 0.59 19.54 -1.41
CA SER A 109 0.48 18.46 -0.42
C SER A 109 1.66 17.49 -0.51
N ILE A 110 2.13 17.01 0.64
CA ILE A 110 3.19 16.01 0.75
C ILE A 110 2.67 14.80 1.52
N VAL A 111 2.76 13.62 0.93
CA VAL A 111 2.35 12.33 1.51
C VAL A 111 3.58 11.50 1.80
N ASN A 112 3.87 11.29 3.07
CA ASN A 112 5.03 10.57 3.57
C ASN A 112 4.66 9.12 3.89
N LEU A 113 5.34 8.17 3.23
CA LEU A 113 5.13 6.73 3.41
C LEU A 113 6.08 6.10 4.44
N ARG A 114 6.92 6.89 5.10
CA ARG A 114 7.92 6.38 6.04
C ARG A 114 7.25 5.85 7.30
N HIS A 115 7.60 4.61 7.68
CA HIS A 115 7.12 4.04 8.93
C HIS A 115 7.81 4.67 10.15
N PHE A 116 9.12 4.95 10.03
CA PHE A 116 9.92 5.66 11.03
C PHE A 116 10.21 7.11 10.60
N SER A 117 10.58 7.98 11.54
CA SER A 117 10.96 9.39 11.28
C SER A 117 9.88 10.22 10.56
N ARG A 118 8.64 10.12 11.05
CA ARG A 118 7.45 10.75 10.44
C ARG A 118 7.48 12.29 10.49
N GLY A 119 8.23 12.87 11.40
CA GLY A 119 8.31 14.33 11.55
C GLY A 119 9.33 15.03 10.63
N GLY A 120 9.88 14.34 9.62
CA GLY A 120 10.86 14.91 8.71
C GLY A 120 10.32 16.10 7.94
N ASP A 121 9.15 15.93 7.33
CA ASP A 121 8.54 16.97 6.50
C ASP A 121 8.11 18.20 7.29
N LYS A 122 7.59 18.00 8.51
CA LYS A 122 7.23 19.13 9.38
C LYS A 122 8.45 19.94 9.80
N ARG A 123 9.61 19.27 10.00
CA ARG A 123 10.87 19.99 10.29
C ARG A 123 11.42 20.73 9.08
N ALA A 124 11.31 20.12 7.88
CA ALA A 124 11.82 20.70 6.64
C ALA A 124 10.94 21.85 6.12
N PHE A 125 9.63 21.69 6.20
CA PHE A 125 8.71 22.56 5.48
C PHE A 125 7.75 23.34 6.38
N GLY A 126 7.69 23.06 7.68
CA GLY A 126 6.79 23.75 8.58
C GLY A 126 5.32 23.63 8.17
N ASP A 127 4.65 24.76 7.99
CA ASP A 127 3.25 24.86 7.57
C ASP A 127 3.09 25.31 6.11
N GLN A 128 4.16 25.25 5.30
CA GLN A 128 4.15 25.67 3.89
C GLN A 128 3.33 24.74 2.99
N PHE A 129 3.17 23.46 3.40
CA PHE A 129 2.44 22.43 2.65
C PHE A 129 1.48 21.70 3.57
N TRP A 130 0.42 21.15 3.00
CA TRP A 130 -0.37 20.16 3.71
C TRP A 130 0.41 18.85 3.82
N LEU A 131 0.57 18.33 5.03
CA LEU A 131 1.43 17.18 5.30
C LEU A 131 0.61 16.01 5.84
N ALA A 132 0.80 14.82 5.29
CA ALA A 132 0.23 13.58 5.80
C ALA A 132 1.27 12.50 5.97
N ASN A 133 1.15 11.73 7.06
CA ASN A 133 1.89 10.48 7.24
C ASN A 133 0.96 9.30 6.98
N LYS A 134 1.28 8.51 5.97
CA LYS A 134 0.61 7.26 5.58
C LYS A 134 1.62 6.11 5.62
N PRO A 135 2.02 5.67 6.82
CA PRO A 135 3.16 4.78 6.98
C PRO A 135 2.91 3.39 6.39
N LEU A 136 3.80 2.96 5.51
CA LEU A 136 3.85 1.61 4.97
C LEU A 136 5.08 0.87 5.54
N ARG A 137 4.89 -0.38 5.97
CA ARG A 137 5.98 -1.29 6.34
C ARG A 137 6.38 -2.07 5.09
N SER A 138 7.66 -2.03 4.72
CA SER A 138 8.12 -2.69 3.48
C SER A 138 7.94 -4.21 3.48
N TRP A 139 7.78 -4.81 4.65
CA TRP A 139 7.60 -6.26 4.86
C TRP A 139 6.14 -6.68 5.17
N GLU A 140 5.21 -5.75 5.18
CA GLU A 140 3.79 -6.02 5.45
C GLU A 140 2.96 -4.87 4.89
N ILE A 141 2.51 -4.98 3.65
CA ILE A 141 1.66 -3.99 3.00
C ILE A 141 0.30 -4.60 2.72
N LYS A 142 -0.77 -3.91 3.14
CA LYS A 142 -2.16 -4.36 2.97
C LYS A 142 -2.87 -3.53 1.90
N PRO A 143 -3.80 -4.11 1.11
CA PRO A 143 -4.59 -3.38 0.11
C PRO A 143 -5.29 -2.14 0.67
N ALA A 144 -5.88 -2.22 1.87
CA ALA A 144 -6.53 -1.10 2.52
C ALA A 144 -5.58 0.09 2.80
N GLN A 145 -4.30 -0.18 3.10
CA GLN A 145 -3.30 0.88 3.29
C GLN A 145 -2.97 1.58 1.97
N ILE A 146 -2.84 0.83 0.87
CA ILE A 146 -2.63 1.39 -0.46
C ILE A 146 -3.85 2.21 -0.88
N ALA A 147 -5.05 1.69 -0.68
CA ALA A 147 -6.29 2.42 -0.97
C ALA A 147 -6.38 3.74 -0.17
N ASP A 148 -6.02 3.74 1.10
CA ASP A 148 -6.00 4.95 1.94
C ASP A 148 -5.00 6.00 1.41
N VAL A 149 -3.80 5.58 0.98
CA VAL A 149 -2.83 6.48 0.34
C VAL A 149 -3.39 7.05 -0.97
N LEU A 150 -3.93 6.18 -1.84
CA LEU A 150 -4.48 6.59 -3.14
C LEU A 150 -5.68 7.53 -3.00
N ARG A 151 -6.59 7.26 -2.06
CA ARG A 151 -7.69 8.16 -1.71
C ARG A 151 -7.17 9.52 -1.29
N THR A 152 -6.19 9.55 -0.38
CA THR A 152 -5.56 10.80 0.08
C THR A 152 -4.94 11.57 -1.09
N ILE A 153 -4.20 10.92 -1.98
CA ILE A 153 -3.63 11.56 -3.16
C ILE A 153 -4.75 12.19 -4.01
N ARG A 154 -5.81 11.44 -4.35
CA ARG A 154 -6.92 11.94 -5.17
C ARG A 154 -7.68 13.09 -4.53
N GLU A 155 -7.88 13.05 -3.23
CA GLU A 155 -8.52 14.14 -2.49
C GLU A 155 -7.66 15.41 -2.53
N ARG A 156 -6.36 15.27 -2.31
CA ARG A 156 -5.43 16.41 -2.29
C ARG A 156 -5.16 17.00 -3.67
N GLN A 157 -5.25 16.20 -4.74
CA GLN A 157 -5.14 16.69 -6.12
C GLN A 157 -6.23 17.71 -6.51
N LYS A 158 -7.32 17.79 -5.77
CA LYS A 158 -8.35 18.83 -5.97
C LYS A 158 -7.86 20.23 -5.58
N GLU A 159 -6.80 20.32 -4.76
CA GLU A 159 -6.25 21.58 -4.28
C GLU A 159 -4.91 21.94 -4.94
N GLY A 160 -4.27 21.01 -5.64
CA GLY A 160 -3.02 21.19 -6.34
C GLY A 160 -2.21 19.90 -6.43
N ALA A 161 -1.00 19.99 -6.94
CA ALA A 161 -0.16 18.81 -7.10
C ALA A 161 0.25 18.20 -5.75
N VAL A 162 0.48 16.89 -5.76
CA VAL A 162 0.84 16.07 -4.59
C VAL A 162 2.23 15.47 -4.80
N LEU A 163 3.08 15.56 -3.80
CA LEU A 163 4.32 14.82 -3.71
C LEU A 163 4.12 13.59 -2.82
N VAL A 164 4.39 12.39 -3.34
CA VAL A 164 4.46 11.16 -2.54
C VAL A 164 5.91 10.72 -2.40
N HIS A 165 6.34 10.40 -1.19
CA HIS A 165 7.72 9.98 -0.95
C HIS A 165 7.86 8.95 0.17
N CYS A 166 9.02 8.26 0.18
CA CYS A 166 9.49 7.48 1.33
C CYS A 166 10.90 7.96 1.72
N TYR A 167 11.83 7.07 2.11
CA TYR A 167 13.20 7.48 2.37
C TYR A 167 14.01 7.62 1.08
N HIS A 168 14.06 6.57 0.25
CA HIS A 168 14.79 6.56 -1.01
C HIS A 168 13.96 6.95 -2.23
N GLY A 169 12.63 7.05 -2.10
CA GLY A 169 11.74 7.29 -3.25
C GLY A 169 11.60 6.08 -4.19
N ALA A 170 12.18 4.95 -3.86
CA ALA A 170 12.25 3.75 -4.70
C ALA A 170 11.08 2.79 -4.44
N ASP A 171 11.11 2.03 -3.34
CA ASP A 171 10.29 0.84 -3.12
C ASP A 171 8.82 1.16 -2.79
N ARG A 172 8.53 1.69 -1.58
CA ARG A 172 7.16 2.05 -1.15
C ARG A 172 6.54 3.12 -2.04
N THR A 173 7.34 4.10 -2.43
CA THR A 173 6.92 5.12 -3.39
C THR A 173 6.64 4.51 -4.75
N GLY A 174 7.51 3.61 -5.22
CA GLY A 174 7.31 2.87 -6.46
C GLY A 174 6.01 2.09 -6.47
N LEU A 175 5.70 1.34 -5.39
CA LEU A 175 4.45 0.60 -5.28
C LEU A 175 3.21 1.49 -5.33
N VAL A 176 3.23 2.60 -4.59
CA VAL A 176 2.09 3.55 -4.59
C VAL A 176 1.89 4.15 -5.98
N VAL A 177 2.97 4.55 -6.66
CA VAL A 177 2.90 5.08 -8.04
C VAL A 177 2.42 4.01 -9.00
N ALA A 178 2.92 2.77 -8.91
CA ALA A 178 2.48 1.67 -9.76
C ALA A 178 0.97 1.40 -9.59
N MET A 179 0.47 1.34 -8.35
CA MET A 179 -0.97 1.19 -8.11
C MET A 179 -1.78 2.42 -8.56
N TYR A 180 -1.25 3.63 -8.44
CA TYR A 180 -1.89 4.83 -8.98
C TYR A 180 -2.05 4.74 -10.50
N ARG A 181 -1.02 4.27 -11.23
CA ARG A 181 -1.08 4.06 -12.67
C ARG A 181 -2.11 3.01 -13.07
N VAL A 182 -2.17 1.89 -12.34
CA VAL A 182 -3.16 0.84 -12.59
C VAL A 182 -4.58 1.33 -12.34
N ILE A 183 -4.81 1.95 -11.18
CA ILE A 183 -6.15 2.31 -10.72
C ILE A 183 -6.71 3.53 -11.49
N TYR A 184 -5.90 4.55 -11.73
CA TYR A 184 -6.38 5.83 -12.25
C TYR A 184 -5.93 6.14 -13.68
N GLN A 185 -4.86 5.51 -14.17
CA GLN A 185 -4.33 5.77 -15.50
C GLN A 185 -4.55 4.60 -16.47
N GLY A 186 -5.11 3.46 -15.99
CA GLY A 186 -5.44 2.32 -16.84
C GLY A 186 -4.23 1.53 -17.34
N TRP A 187 -3.09 1.62 -16.64
CA TRP A 187 -1.93 0.80 -16.96
C TRP A 187 -2.18 -0.65 -16.60
N SER A 188 -1.59 -1.57 -17.38
CA SER A 188 -1.55 -2.98 -16.97
C SER A 188 -0.66 -3.16 -15.74
N LEU A 189 -0.93 -4.20 -14.94
CA LEU A 189 -0.09 -4.56 -13.79
C LEU A 189 1.36 -4.82 -14.20
N ASP A 190 1.59 -5.43 -15.37
CA ASP A 190 2.93 -5.72 -15.88
C ASP A 190 3.68 -4.46 -16.27
N ALA A 191 3.02 -3.50 -16.94
CA ALA A 191 3.63 -2.22 -17.29
C ALA A 191 3.98 -1.40 -16.05
N ALA A 192 3.08 -1.34 -15.07
CA ALA A 192 3.31 -0.64 -13.81
C ALA A 192 4.41 -1.31 -12.96
N ARG A 193 4.47 -2.64 -12.95
CA ARG A 193 5.54 -3.41 -12.32
C ARG A 193 6.90 -3.13 -12.96
N SER A 194 6.96 -3.18 -14.30
CA SER A 194 8.21 -2.90 -15.04
C SER A 194 8.69 -1.47 -14.79
N GLU A 195 7.78 -0.47 -14.80
CA GLU A 195 8.17 0.89 -14.41
C GLU A 195 8.72 0.95 -12.98
N MET A 196 8.08 0.28 -12.02
CA MET A 196 8.51 0.28 -10.62
C MET A 196 9.91 -0.34 -10.45
N ILE A 197 10.17 -1.47 -11.10
CA ILE A 197 11.40 -2.26 -10.91
C ILE A 197 12.53 -1.77 -11.83
N ASP A 198 12.22 -1.56 -13.13
CA ASP A 198 13.19 -1.32 -14.19
C ASP A 198 13.21 0.14 -14.67
N GLY A 199 12.39 1.00 -14.08
CA GLY A 199 12.25 2.40 -14.49
C GLY A 199 13.40 3.32 -14.11
N GLY A 200 14.44 2.79 -13.43
CA GLY A 200 15.61 3.58 -13.03
C GLY A 200 15.46 4.28 -11.67
N TYR A 201 14.45 3.93 -10.87
CA TYR A 201 14.19 4.56 -9.57
C TYR A 201 14.92 3.90 -8.38
N GLY A 202 15.81 2.94 -8.65
CA GLY A 202 16.63 2.29 -7.63
C GLY A 202 15.87 1.30 -6.75
N PHE A 203 14.91 0.54 -7.34
CA PHE A 203 14.17 -0.50 -6.61
C PHE A 203 15.12 -1.54 -5.99
N HIS A 204 14.89 -1.87 -4.71
CA HIS A 204 15.71 -2.86 -3.99
C HIS A 204 15.04 -4.24 -4.03
N SER A 205 15.66 -5.20 -4.73
CA SER A 205 15.15 -6.56 -4.94
C SER A 205 14.93 -7.37 -3.65
N MET A 206 15.49 -6.92 -2.52
CA MET A 206 15.25 -7.55 -1.21
C MET A 206 13.80 -7.39 -0.71
N TRP A 207 13.04 -6.42 -1.22
CA TRP A 207 11.65 -6.18 -0.82
C TRP A 207 10.68 -7.01 -1.67
N GLN A 208 10.69 -8.34 -1.45
CA GLN A 208 9.83 -9.28 -2.20
C GLN A 208 8.33 -9.02 -2.01
N ASP A 209 7.91 -8.59 -0.80
CA ASP A 209 6.51 -8.26 -0.53
C ASP A 209 6.02 -7.06 -1.35
N ILE A 210 6.90 -6.08 -1.60
CA ILE A 210 6.60 -4.95 -2.48
C ILE A 210 6.49 -5.40 -3.94
N ALA A 211 7.48 -6.17 -4.41
CA ALA A 211 7.49 -6.69 -5.78
C ALA A 211 6.29 -7.61 -6.07
N GLY A 212 5.93 -8.44 -5.09
CA GLY A 212 4.82 -9.39 -5.16
C GLY A 212 3.43 -8.78 -4.96
N PHE A 213 3.32 -7.52 -4.54
CA PHE A 213 2.03 -6.90 -4.25
C PHE A 213 1.18 -6.66 -5.50
N LEU A 214 1.80 -6.34 -6.64
CA LEU A 214 1.10 -6.04 -7.90
C LEU A 214 0.50 -7.32 -8.51
N THR A 215 -0.67 -7.72 -8.05
CA THR A 215 -1.43 -8.88 -8.50
C THR A 215 -2.89 -8.51 -8.81
N PRO A 216 -3.60 -9.24 -9.70
CA PRO A 216 -5.01 -9.00 -9.95
C PRO A 216 -5.87 -9.07 -8.68
N GLN A 217 -5.52 -9.94 -7.74
CA GLN A 217 -6.22 -10.05 -6.46
C GLN A 217 -6.07 -8.79 -5.62
N ASN A 218 -4.85 -8.28 -5.44
CA ASN A 218 -4.63 -7.05 -4.67
C ASN A 218 -5.19 -5.83 -5.37
N GLU A 219 -5.14 -5.76 -6.71
CA GLU A 219 -5.83 -4.72 -7.47
C GLU A 219 -7.32 -4.71 -7.16
N ALA A 220 -7.99 -5.87 -7.24
CA ALA A 220 -9.42 -5.98 -6.96
C ALA A 220 -9.75 -5.56 -5.52
N LEU A 221 -8.93 -5.94 -4.54
CA LEU A 221 -9.09 -5.52 -3.14
C LEU A 221 -8.90 -4.01 -2.97
N VAL A 222 -7.89 -3.41 -3.62
CA VAL A 222 -7.69 -1.95 -3.58
C VAL A 222 -8.87 -1.22 -4.21
N ARG A 223 -9.41 -1.70 -5.35
CA ARG A 223 -10.61 -1.13 -5.98
C ARG A 223 -11.82 -1.21 -5.05
N ALA A 224 -12.05 -2.35 -4.42
CA ALA A 224 -13.14 -2.53 -3.46
C ALA A 224 -13.02 -1.55 -2.26
N GLU A 225 -11.83 -1.39 -1.71
CA GLU A 225 -11.56 -0.42 -0.63
C GLU A 225 -11.76 1.05 -1.07
N LEU A 226 -11.54 1.34 -2.35
CA LEU A 226 -11.80 2.66 -2.94
C LEU A 226 -13.28 2.89 -3.30
N GLY A 227 -14.09 1.83 -3.37
CA GLY A 227 -15.48 1.87 -3.80
C GLY A 227 -15.66 2.02 -5.33
N ILE A 228 -14.75 1.47 -6.14
CA ILE A 228 -14.73 1.57 -7.61
C ILE A 228 -14.53 0.20 -8.27
#